data_272fdcd2f40549bb21458693548b56c2
#
_entry.id   272fdcd2f40549bb21458693548b56c2
#
_cell.length_a   1.000
_cell.length_b   1.000
_cell.length_c   1.000
_cell.angle_alpha   90.00
_cell.angle_beta   90.00
_cell.angle_gamma   90.00
#
_symmetry.space_group_name_H-M   'P 1'
#
loop_
_entity.id
_entity.type
_entity.pdbx_description
1 polymer ?
#
loop_
_entity_poly.entity_id
_entity_poly.type
_entity_poly.pdbx_seq_one_letter_code
_entity_poly.pdbx_strand_id
1 'polypeptide(L)'
;MTASGSDLIRLIERARHEEPGALDRLLDSYRNYLRLLARTGLDASLQGKADPSDLVQDALLKASLRFGQFRGSNDAELAGWLRQILARCLADFIRRYRTGIRRAGREQSLDRLLDRSSEAMGRVLAASGPSPSSSAARRDLGVVLSDALAQLSDDYREVIVLHHLEGLDWDEVGKRMGRSAGAVRMLWTRALKQLRPLIDERL
;
A
#
# COMPACT_ATOMS: atom_id res chain seq x y z
N MET A 1 -13.20 9.13 -6.15
CA MET A 1 -13.64 10.03 -5.07
C MET A 1 -13.06 9.48 -3.79
N THR A 2 -11.95 10.01 -3.33
CA THR A 2 -11.36 9.67 -2.03
C THR A 2 -12.12 10.45 -0.96
N ALA A 3 -12.58 9.74 0.06
CA ALA A 3 -13.26 10.32 1.19
C ALA A 3 -12.27 11.18 1.98
N SER A 4 -12.64 12.41 2.34
CA SER A 4 -11.94 13.21 3.35
C SER A 4 -11.89 12.43 4.65
N GLY A 5 -10.91 12.67 5.54
CA GLY A 5 -10.80 11.93 6.81
C GLY A 5 -12.12 11.90 7.61
N SER A 6 -12.92 12.96 7.53
CA SER A 6 -14.28 13.02 8.12
C SER A 6 -15.26 12.04 7.46
N ASP A 7 -15.16 11.84 6.14
CA ASP A 7 -16.03 10.93 5.41
C ASP A 7 -15.68 9.47 5.71
N LEU A 8 -14.40 9.20 5.95
CA LEU A 8 -13.92 7.86 6.27
C LEU A 8 -14.39 7.43 7.68
N ILE A 9 -14.31 8.33 8.67
CA ILE A 9 -14.85 8.07 10.01
C ILE A 9 -16.34 7.77 9.93
N ARG A 10 -17.12 8.58 9.20
CA ARG A 10 -18.53 8.32 8.95
C ARG A 10 -18.78 6.97 8.27
N LEU A 11 -17.90 6.59 7.32
CA LEU A 11 -18.04 5.31 6.62
C LEU A 11 -17.75 4.12 7.55
N ILE A 12 -16.79 4.25 8.49
CA ILE A 12 -16.54 3.26 9.54
C ILE A 12 -17.78 3.08 10.43
N GLU A 13 -18.40 4.19 10.83
CA GLU A 13 -19.62 4.16 11.67
C GLU A 13 -20.79 3.50 10.93
N ARG A 14 -21.01 3.88 9.65
CA ARG A 14 -22.05 3.29 8.81
C ARG A 14 -21.83 1.79 8.59
N ALA A 15 -20.57 1.37 8.41
CA ALA A 15 -20.22 -0.05 8.28
C ALA A 15 -20.48 -0.82 9.60
N ARG A 16 -20.30 -0.20 10.76
CA ARG A 16 -20.64 -0.78 12.07
C ARG A 16 -22.14 -0.93 12.29
N HIS A 17 -22.92 -0.02 11.73
CA HIS A 17 -24.37 -0.09 11.75
C HIS A 17 -24.94 -0.98 10.64
N GLU A 18 -24.09 -1.80 10.00
CA GLU A 18 -24.47 -2.75 8.96
C GLU A 18 -25.24 -2.10 7.78
N GLU A 19 -24.95 -0.82 7.52
CA GLU A 19 -25.58 -0.13 6.42
C GLU A 19 -25.17 -0.77 5.07
N PRO A 20 -26.12 -1.10 4.20
CA PRO A 20 -25.84 -1.82 2.96
C PRO A 20 -24.76 -1.16 2.09
N GLY A 21 -23.73 -1.93 1.74
CA GLY A 21 -22.61 -1.50 0.90
C GLY A 21 -21.62 -0.53 1.57
N ALA A 22 -21.81 -0.16 2.86
CA ALA A 22 -20.88 0.71 3.56
C ALA A 22 -19.54 0.02 3.81
N LEU A 23 -19.56 -1.24 4.25
CA LEU A 23 -18.35 -2.03 4.46
C LEU A 23 -17.58 -2.28 3.17
N ASP A 24 -18.30 -2.61 2.07
CA ASP A 24 -17.65 -2.85 0.78
C ASP A 24 -16.93 -1.59 0.29
N ARG A 25 -17.58 -0.42 0.37
CA ARG A 25 -16.97 0.87 0.01
C ARG A 25 -15.78 1.21 0.90
N LEU A 26 -15.88 0.95 2.19
CA LEU A 26 -14.80 1.16 3.15
C LEU A 26 -13.58 0.31 2.80
N LEU A 27 -13.77 -0.98 2.61
CA LEU A 27 -12.68 -1.90 2.30
C LEU A 27 -12.08 -1.66 0.90
N ASP A 28 -12.93 -1.30 -0.06
CA ASP A 28 -12.47 -1.01 -1.43
C ASP A 28 -11.59 0.23 -1.50
N SER A 29 -11.83 1.24 -0.64
CA SER A 29 -10.97 2.43 -0.55
C SER A 29 -9.52 2.13 -0.15
N TYR A 30 -9.25 0.98 0.47
CA TYR A 30 -7.90 0.53 0.83
C TYR A 30 -7.27 -0.43 -0.19
N ARG A 31 -7.97 -0.83 -1.24
CA ARG A 31 -7.51 -1.84 -2.21
C ARG A 31 -6.16 -1.49 -2.83
N ASN A 32 -6.00 -0.27 -3.32
CA ASN A 32 -4.74 0.17 -3.95
C ASN A 32 -3.58 0.23 -2.95
N TYR A 33 -3.86 0.69 -1.74
CA TYR A 33 -2.90 0.71 -0.64
C TYR A 33 -2.40 -0.70 -0.28
N LEU A 34 -3.32 -1.64 -0.09
CA LEU A 34 -2.97 -3.04 0.21
C LEU A 34 -2.25 -3.71 -0.95
N ARG A 35 -2.62 -3.40 -2.21
CA ARG A 35 -1.93 -3.93 -3.40
C ARG A 35 -0.48 -3.47 -3.46
N LEU A 36 -0.24 -2.21 -3.17
CA LEU A 36 1.11 -1.65 -3.15
C LEU A 36 1.95 -2.30 -2.04
N LEU A 37 1.38 -2.47 -0.85
CA LEU A 37 2.02 -3.18 0.25
C LEU A 37 2.26 -4.67 -0.04
N ALA A 38 1.30 -5.37 -0.65
CA ALA A 38 1.45 -6.77 -1.02
C ALA A 38 2.61 -6.96 -2.00
N ARG A 39 2.76 -6.05 -2.96
CA ARG A 39 3.87 -6.05 -3.91
C ARG A 39 5.23 -5.93 -3.20
N THR A 40 5.38 -4.97 -2.28
CA THR A 40 6.63 -4.77 -1.53
C THR A 40 6.91 -5.88 -0.52
N GLY A 41 5.88 -6.60 -0.06
CA GLY A 41 5.98 -7.74 0.85
C GLY A 41 6.41 -9.04 0.19
N LEU A 42 6.40 -9.11 -1.13
CA LEU A 42 6.82 -10.29 -1.89
C LEU A 42 8.26 -10.15 -2.39
N ASP A 43 9.12 -11.10 -2.03
CA ASP A 43 10.45 -11.21 -2.64
C ASP A 43 10.34 -11.36 -4.17
N ALA A 44 11.33 -10.87 -4.91
CA ALA A 44 11.41 -10.99 -6.37
C ALA A 44 11.20 -12.43 -6.88
N SER A 45 11.66 -13.44 -6.12
CA SER A 45 11.50 -14.87 -6.43
C SER A 45 10.05 -15.37 -6.31
N LEU A 46 9.18 -14.63 -5.63
CA LEU A 46 7.77 -14.96 -5.41
C LEU A 46 6.82 -14.07 -6.20
N GLN A 47 7.29 -12.92 -6.70
CA GLN A 47 6.49 -11.99 -7.50
C GLN A 47 5.93 -12.63 -8.79
N GLY A 48 6.62 -13.64 -9.36
CA GLY A 48 6.12 -14.42 -10.50
C GLY A 48 5.17 -15.57 -10.16
N LYS A 49 4.94 -15.86 -8.84
CA LYS A 49 4.13 -16.99 -8.38
C LYS A 49 2.83 -16.57 -7.70
N ALA A 50 2.66 -15.31 -7.41
CA ALA A 50 1.43 -14.74 -6.86
C ALA A 50 1.11 -13.42 -7.56
N ASP A 51 -0.14 -13.25 -7.90
CA ASP A 51 -0.66 -11.90 -8.19
C ASP A 51 -0.89 -11.18 -6.86
N PRO A 52 -0.28 -10.01 -6.62
CA PRO A 52 -0.58 -9.20 -5.45
C PRO A 52 -2.09 -8.92 -5.29
N SER A 53 -2.85 -8.89 -6.38
CA SER A 53 -4.30 -8.68 -6.38
C SER A 53 -5.04 -9.83 -5.70
N ASP A 54 -4.62 -11.08 -5.88
CA ASP A 54 -5.23 -12.25 -5.23
C ASP A 54 -5.03 -12.23 -3.72
N LEU A 55 -3.82 -11.84 -3.29
CA LEU A 55 -3.49 -11.70 -1.86
C LEU A 55 -4.31 -10.58 -1.20
N VAL A 56 -4.53 -9.48 -1.91
CA VAL A 56 -5.37 -8.37 -1.45
C VAL A 56 -6.83 -8.80 -1.38
N GLN A 57 -7.34 -9.53 -2.36
CA GLN A 57 -8.70 -10.04 -2.35
C GLN A 57 -8.94 -10.99 -1.16
N ASP A 58 -8.00 -11.91 -0.88
CA ASP A 58 -8.05 -12.78 0.30
C ASP A 58 -8.01 -11.97 1.61
N ALA A 59 -7.16 -10.94 1.68
CA ALA A 59 -7.08 -10.06 2.84
C ALA A 59 -8.37 -9.27 3.06
N LEU A 60 -8.97 -8.70 2.02
CA LEU A 60 -10.22 -7.95 2.11
C LEU A 60 -11.40 -8.85 2.48
N LEU A 61 -11.46 -10.07 1.93
CA LEU A 61 -12.47 -11.07 2.35
C LEU A 61 -12.34 -11.41 3.83
N LYS A 62 -11.11 -11.68 4.32
CA LYS A 62 -10.88 -11.93 5.75
C LYS A 62 -11.22 -10.71 6.62
N ALA A 63 -10.96 -9.50 6.13
CA ALA A 63 -11.32 -8.26 6.80
C ALA A 63 -12.85 -8.11 6.90
N SER A 64 -13.58 -8.36 5.81
CA SER A 64 -15.04 -8.32 5.81
C SER A 64 -15.63 -9.28 6.84
N LEU A 65 -15.19 -10.54 6.86
CA LEU A 65 -15.66 -11.56 7.81
C LEU A 65 -15.33 -11.24 9.28
N ARG A 66 -14.32 -10.41 9.53
CA ARG A 66 -13.85 -10.07 10.89
C ARG A 66 -14.12 -8.63 11.29
N PHE A 67 -14.82 -7.86 10.46
CA PHE A 67 -15.03 -6.44 10.72
C PHE A 67 -15.73 -6.16 12.06
N GLY A 68 -16.64 -7.04 12.50
CA GLY A 68 -17.25 -6.96 13.82
C GLY A 68 -16.26 -7.04 15.02
N GLN A 69 -15.02 -7.48 14.79
CA GLN A 69 -13.94 -7.50 15.79
C GLN A 69 -13.08 -6.23 15.76
N PHE A 70 -13.18 -5.41 14.71
CA PHE A 70 -12.46 -4.16 14.61
C PHE A 70 -13.03 -3.13 15.61
N ARG A 71 -12.16 -2.62 16.49
CA ARG A 71 -12.54 -1.66 17.57
C ARG A 71 -12.01 -0.25 17.33
N GLY A 72 -11.17 -0.07 16.29
CA GLY A 72 -10.60 1.22 15.94
C GLY A 72 -11.65 2.22 15.47
N SER A 73 -11.39 3.51 15.62
CA SER A 73 -12.32 4.61 15.31
C SER A 73 -11.85 5.55 14.23
N ASN A 74 -10.64 5.33 13.70
CA ASN A 74 -10.03 6.22 12.73
C ASN A 74 -9.31 5.45 11.62
N ASP A 75 -8.93 6.18 10.59
CA ASP A 75 -8.24 5.67 9.40
C ASP A 75 -6.92 4.95 9.74
N ALA A 76 -6.11 5.54 10.61
CA ALA A 76 -4.81 4.98 10.99
C ALA A 76 -4.94 3.60 11.67
N GLU A 77 -5.96 3.42 12.51
CA GLU A 77 -6.26 2.16 13.18
C GLU A 77 -6.79 1.12 12.19
N LEU A 78 -7.63 1.55 11.24
CA LEU A 78 -8.15 0.66 10.20
C LEU A 78 -7.03 0.23 9.25
N ALA A 79 -6.18 1.15 8.79
CA ALA A 79 -5.03 0.83 7.96
C ALA A 79 -4.07 -0.14 8.68
N GLY A 80 -3.81 0.06 9.98
CA GLY A 80 -3.00 -0.84 10.80
C GLY A 80 -3.60 -2.24 10.90
N TRP A 81 -4.91 -2.33 11.15
CA TRP A 81 -5.61 -3.60 11.23
C TRP A 81 -5.62 -4.35 9.89
N LEU A 82 -5.85 -3.65 8.77
CA LEU A 82 -5.80 -4.24 7.43
C LEU A 82 -4.38 -4.72 7.07
N ARG A 83 -3.33 -3.97 7.45
CA ARG A 83 -1.94 -4.42 7.27
C ARG A 83 -1.65 -5.73 8.00
N GLN A 84 -2.11 -5.88 9.25
CA GLN A 84 -1.94 -7.12 10.00
C GLN A 84 -2.62 -8.31 9.32
N ILE A 85 -3.82 -8.11 8.75
CA ILE A 85 -4.51 -9.15 7.99
C ILE A 85 -3.71 -9.51 6.74
N LEU A 86 -3.22 -8.50 5.99
CA LEU A 86 -2.39 -8.71 4.80
C LEU A 86 -1.08 -9.43 5.15
N ALA A 87 -0.39 -9.04 6.24
CA ALA A 87 0.83 -9.70 6.70
C ALA A 87 0.62 -11.20 6.95
N ARG A 88 -0.53 -11.58 7.54
CA ARG A 88 -0.90 -12.99 7.74
C ARG A 88 -1.14 -13.71 6.43
N CYS A 89 -1.85 -13.07 5.47
CA CYS A 89 -2.06 -13.64 4.13
C CYS A 89 -0.74 -13.87 3.40
N LEU A 90 0.18 -12.90 3.44
CA LEU A 90 1.52 -13.00 2.89
C LEU A 90 2.33 -14.12 3.56
N ALA A 91 2.31 -14.21 4.89
CA ALA A 91 3.01 -15.27 5.64
C ALA A 91 2.48 -16.66 5.26
N ASP A 92 1.17 -16.81 5.13
CA ASP A 92 0.54 -18.08 4.72
C ASP A 92 0.89 -18.44 3.28
N PHE A 93 0.90 -17.46 2.37
CA PHE A 93 1.33 -17.66 1.00
C PHE A 93 2.79 -18.10 0.91
N ILE A 94 3.71 -17.35 1.53
CA ILE A 94 5.14 -17.66 1.55
C ILE A 94 5.40 -19.05 2.14
N ARG A 95 4.64 -19.45 3.16
CA ARG A 95 4.75 -20.78 3.78
C ARG A 95 4.37 -21.90 2.81
N ARG A 96 3.35 -21.70 1.96
CA ARG A 96 2.95 -22.71 0.96
C ARG A 96 4.04 -22.95 -0.09
N TYR A 97 4.82 -21.93 -0.42
CA TYR A 97 5.84 -21.98 -1.47
C TYR A 97 7.26 -22.22 -0.98
N ARG A 98 7.53 -22.05 0.32
CA ARG A 98 8.82 -22.31 0.95
C ARG A 98 8.66 -23.32 2.08
N THR A 99 8.90 -24.60 1.80
CA THR A 99 8.99 -25.66 2.83
C THR A 99 10.16 -25.37 3.78
N GLY A 100 9.88 -25.22 5.09
CA GLY A 100 10.92 -25.33 6.13
C GLY A 100 11.25 -24.10 6.97
N ILE A 101 10.51 -23.01 6.97
CA ILE A 101 10.84 -21.81 7.77
C ILE A 101 9.83 -21.53 8.89
N ARG A 102 10.34 -21.34 10.13
CA ARG A 102 9.58 -21.15 11.39
C ARG A 102 8.55 -20.01 11.35
N ARG A 103 7.36 -20.27 11.92
CA ARG A 103 6.12 -19.45 11.82
C ARG A 103 6.19 -18.06 12.46
N ALA A 104 6.57 -17.96 13.74
CA ALA A 104 6.32 -16.76 14.54
C ALA A 104 7.18 -15.54 14.17
N GLY A 105 8.44 -15.73 13.79
CA GLY A 105 9.32 -14.61 13.46
C GLY A 105 9.02 -13.94 12.11
N ARG A 106 8.30 -14.63 11.23
CA ARG A 106 8.04 -14.14 9.87
C ARG A 106 6.82 -13.22 9.79
N GLU A 107 5.76 -13.48 10.55
CA GLU A 107 4.61 -12.58 10.63
C GLU A 107 5.04 -11.20 11.16
N GLN A 108 5.82 -11.18 12.25
CA GLN A 108 6.38 -9.95 12.81
C GLN A 108 7.35 -9.24 11.85
N SER A 109 8.12 -10.01 11.07
CA SER A 109 9.03 -9.45 10.06
C SER A 109 8.27 -8.83 8.90
N LEU A 110 7.18 -9.45 8.44
CA LEU A 110 6.31 -8.92 7.37
C LEU A 110 5.54 -7.70 7.84
N ASP A 111 5.00 -7.71 9.05
CA ASP A 111 4.31 -6.56 9.62
C ASP A 111 5.24 -5.33 9.67
N ARG A 112 6.48 -5.51 10.18
CA ARG A 112 7.50 -4.45 10.16
C ARG A 112 7.91 -4.01 8.74
N LEU A 113 7.95 -4.94 7.77
CA LEU A 113 8.24 -4.61 6.38
C LEU A 113 7.13 -3.74 5.80
N LEU A 114 5.87 -4.10 6.03
CA LEU A 114 4.71 -3.33 5.58
C LEU A 114 4.63 -1.96 6.26
N ASP A 115 5.01 -1.86 7.54
CA ASP A 115 5.14 -0.58 8.23
C ASP A 115 6.22 0.30 7.59
N ARG A 116 7.41 -0.24 7.29
CA ARG A 116 8.48 0.49 6.58
C ARG A 116 8.05 0.93 5.18
N SER A 117 7.29 0.10 4.45
CA SER A 117 6.75 0.47 3.14
C SER A 117 5.73 1.60 3.26
N SER A 118 4.88 1.57 4.28
CA SER A 118 3.95 2.66 4.58
C SER A 118 4.69 3.97 4.94
N GLU A 119 5.78 3.89 5.73
CA GLU A 119 6.65 5.04 6.02
C GLU A 119 7.38 5.55 4.76
N ALA A 120 7.82 4.64 3.87
CA ALA A 120 8.45 5.01 2.61
C ALA A 120 7.47 5.78 1.70
N MET A 121 6.18 5.42 1.69
CA MET A 121 5.16 6.21 1.00
C MET A 121 5.08 7.65 1.51
N GLY A 122 5.19 7.85 2.82
CA GLY A 122 5.27 9.19 3.41
C GLY A 122 6.49 9.99 2.93
N ARG A 123 7.63 9.33 2.68
CA ARG A 123 8.83 9.99 2.11
C ARG A 123 8.66 10.40 0.65
N VAL A 124 7.95 9.61 -0.16
CA VAL A 124 7.62 9.99 -1.55
C VAL A 124 6.81 11.28 -1.57
N LEU A 125 5.84 11.39 -0.67
CA LEU A 125 5.00 12.59 -0.53
C LEU A 125 5.83 13.79 -0.10
N ALA A 126 6.73 13.63 0.89
CA ALA A 126 7.63 14.70 1.33
C ALA A 126 8.57 15.18 0.20
N ALA A 127 8.99 14.28 -0.69
CA ALA A 127 9.77 14.64 -1.87
C ALA A 127 8.95 15.37 -2.95
N SER A 128 7.62 15.21 -2.94
CA SER A 128 6.70 15.81 -3.91
C SER A 128 6.09 17.13 -3.45
N GLY A 129 6.18 17.51 -2.15
CA GLY A 129 5.53 18.70 -1.61
C GLY A 129 5.79 18.93 -0.11
N PRO A 130 5.01 19.81 0.55
CA PRO A 130 5.18 20.11 1.97
C PRO A 130 4.96 18.84 2.83
N SER A 131 5.88 18.63 3.78
CA SER A 131 5.87 17.45 4.65
C SER A 131 4.76 17.58 5.71
N PRO A 132 3.90 16.54 5.89
CA PRO A 132 2.91 16.53 6.95
C PRO A 132 3.53 16.43 8.33
N SER A 133 3.03 17.25 9.26
CA SER A 133 3.60 17.45 10.60
C SER A 133 3.32 16.34 11.61
N SER A 134 2.43 15.38 11.31
CA SER A 134 2.05 14.31 12.25
C SER A 134 2.12 12.90 11.65
N SER A 135 2.33 11.90 12.52
CA SER A 135 2.37 10.48 12.11
C SER A 135 0.98 9.96 11.64
N ALA A 136 -0.10 10.53 12.14
CA ALA A 136 -1.46 10.21 11.70
C ALA A 136 -1.71 10.72 10.29
N ALA A 137 -1.38 11.99 9.99
CA ALA A 137 -1.45 12.57 8.65
C ALA A 137 -0.59 11.79 7.64
N ARG A 138 0.56 11.24 8.05
CA ARG A 138 1.41 10.41 7.16
C ARG A 138 0.80 9.06 6.79
N ARG A 139 -0.11 8.51 7.61
CA ARG A 139 -0.79 7.22 7.32
C ARG A 139 -1.97 7.41 6.36
N ASP A 140 -2.76 8.46 6.56
CA ASP A 140 -3.83 8.85 5.61
C ASP A 140 -3.25 9.11 4.21
N LEU A 141 -2.05 9.67 4.17
CA LEU A 141 -1.30 9.92 2.95
C LEU A 141 -0.87 8.64 2.20
N GLY A 142 -0.72 7.51 2.87
CA GLY A 142 -0.42 6.23 2.22
C GLY A 142 -1.53 5.77 1.28
N VAL A 143 -2.78 5.95 1.67
CA VAL A 143 -3.96 5.62 0.84
C VAL A 143 -4.05 6.60 -0.32
N VAL A 144 -3.95 7.92 -0.06
CA VAL A 144 -3.97 8.96 -1.09
C VAL A 144 -2.86 8.73 -2.13
N LEU A 145 -1.64 8.45 -1.67
CA LEU A 145 -0.51 8.15 -2.57
C LEU A 145 -0.77 6.92 -3.42
N SER A 146 -1.29 5.85 -2.82
CA SER A 146 -1.55 4.60 -3.54
C SER A 146 -2.57 4.78 -4.65
N ASP A 147 -3.60 5.57 -4.39
CA ASP A 147 -4.63 5.91 -5.37
C ASP A 147 -4.09 6.84 -6.46
N ALA A 148 -3.23 7.79 -6.10
CA ALA A 148 -2.57 8.65 -7.08
C ALA A 148 -1.60 7.85 -7.97
N LEU A 149 -0.82 6.93 -7.38
CA LEU A 149 0.06 6.01 -8.12
C LEU A 149 -0.73 5.10 -9.07
N ALA A 150 -1.93 4.65 -8.67
CA ALA A 150 -2.77 3.80 -9.51
C ALA A 150 -3.26 4.52 -10.79
N GLN A 151 -3.27 5.84 -10.81
CA GLN A 151 -3.65 6.65 -11.98
C GLN A 151 -2.49 6.97 -12.92
N LEU A 152 -1.25 6.73 -12.49
CA LEU A 152 -0.09 6.88 -13.36
C LEU A 152 0.00 5.73 -14.37
N SER A 153 0.67 5.98 -15.50
CA SER A 153 1.07 4.90 -16.41
C SER A 153 1.95 3.87 -15.69
N ASP A 154 1.96 2.64 -16.18
CA ASP A 154 2.71 1.55 -15.57
C ASP A 154 4.20 1.88 -15.41
N ASP A 155 4.83 2.46 -16.43
CA ASP A 155 6.23 2.89 -16.37
C ASP A 155 6.52 3.92 -15.27
N TYR A 156 5.63 4.92 -15.12
CA TYR A 156 5.78 5.96 -14.10
C TYR A 156 5.55 5.42 -12.69
N ARG A 157 4.56 4.54 -12.54
CA ARG A 157 4.31 3.85 -11.27
C ARG A 157 5.50 2.96 -10.91
N GLU A 158 5.98 2.20 -11.88
CA GLU A 158 7.07 1.24 -11.71
C GLU A 158 8.35 1.91 -11.20
N VAL A 159 8.80 2.99 -11.85
CA VAL A 159 10.04 3.68 -11.45
C VAL A 159 9.95 4.24 -10.02
N ILE A 160 8.77 4.74 -9.61
CA ILE A 160 8.57 5.25 -8.24
C ILE A 160 8.60 4.09 -7.24
N VAL A 161 7.91 2.99 -7.52
CA VAL A 161 7.85 1.83 -6.62
C VAL A 161 9.24 1.21 -6.45
N LEU A 162 9.95 0.93 -7.53
CA LEU A 162 11.28 0.33 -7.47
C LEU A 162 12.27 1.18 -6.69
N HIS A 163 12.32 2.48 -6.97
CA HIS A 163 13.30 3.35 -6.33
C HIS A 163 12.95 3.71 -4.88
N HIS A 164 11.70 4.14 -4.61
CA HIS A 164 11.33 4.66 -3.30
C HIS A 164 10.79 3.61 -2.32
N LEU A 165 10.07 2.59 -2.80
CA LEU A 165 9.44 1.61 -1.92
C LEU A 165 10.27 0.34 -1.80
N GLU A 166 10.87 -0.13 -2.89
CA GLU A 166 11.78 -1.27 -2.88
C GLU A 166 13.23 -0.87 -2.55
N GLY A 167 13.56 0.44 -2.61
CA GLY A 167 14.85 0.98 -2.20
C GLY A 167 15.99 0.68 -3.18
N LEU A 168 15.68 0.35 -4.44
CA LEU A 168 16.67 0.03 -5.46
C LEU A 168 17.44 1.28 -5.92
N ASP A 169 18.72 1.14 -6.17
CA ASP A 169 19.51 2.18 -6.81
C ASP A 169 19.17 2.34 -8.31
N TRP A 170 19.65 3.40 -8.93
CA TRP A 170 19.29 3.72 -10.32
C TRP A 170 19.77 2.69 -11.34
N ASP A 171 20.88 2.01 -11.08
CA ASP A 171 21.40 0.97 -11.97
C ASP A 171 20.54 -0.29 -11.88
N GLU A 172 20.08 -0.65 -10.66
CA GLU A 172 19.16 -1.76 -10.42
C GLU A 172 17.78 -1.48 -11.01
N VAL A 173 17.25 -0.26 -10.83
CA VAL A 173 15.99 0.17 -11.47
C VAL A 173 16.11 0.09 -12.97
N GLY A 174 17.22 0.58 -13.53
CA GLY A 174 17.50 0.50 -14.97
C GLY A 174 17.48 -0.92 -15.49
N LYS A 175 18.18 -1.84 -14.82
CA LYS A 175 18.18 -3.28 -15.15
C LYS A 175 16.79 -3.89 -15.12
N ARG A 176 15.99 -3.58 -14.06
CA ARG A 176 14.61 -4.08 -13.91
C ARG A 176 13.69 -3.60 -15.02
N MET A 177 13.82 -2.35 -15.42
CA MET A 177 12.97 -1.71 -16.44
C MET A 177 13.53 -1.87 -17.88
N GLY A 178 14.69 -2.51 -18.08
CA GLY A 178 15.32 -2.65 -19.39
C GLY A 178 15.78 -1.30 -19.98
N ARG A 179 16.21 -0.35 -19.12
CA ARG A 179 16.56 1.02 -19.49
C ARG A 179 17.90 1.44 -18.86
N SER A 180 18.54 2.49 -19.39
CA SER A 180 19.73 3.05 -18.74
C SER A 180 19.38 3.80 -17.46
N ALA A 181 20.32 3.91 -16.50
CA ALA A 181 20.16 4.66 -15.26
C ALA A 181 19.78 6.13 -15.51
N GLY A 182 20.33 6.76 -16.55
CA GLY A 182 19.95 8.11 -16.96
C GLY A 182 18.50 8.20 -17.44
N ALA A 183 18.05 7.23 -18.23
CA ALA A 183 16.67 7.19 -18.72
C ALA A 183 15.64 7.00 -17.59
N VAL A 184 15.93 6.13 -16.60
CA VAL A 184 15.02 5.93 -15.47
C VAL A 184 14.97 7.14 -14.52
N ARG A 185 16.07 7.87 -14.34
CA ARG A 185 16.08 9.17 -13.61
C ARG A 185 15.18 10.20 -14.28
N MET A 186 15.27 10.32 -15.60
CA MET A 186 14.39 11.23 -16.37
C MET A 186 12.93 10.79 -16.30
N LEU A 187 12.69 9.48 -16.37
CA LEU A 187 11.35 8.90 -16.21
C LEU A 187 10.77 9.22 -14.83
N TRP A 188 11.55 9.03 -13.79
CA TRP A 188 11.19 9.33 -12.40
C TRP A 188 10.85 10.82 -12.20
N THR A 189 11.65 11.74 -12.75
CA THR A 189 11.37 13.17 -12.66
C THR A 189 10.02 13.52 -13.29
N ARG A 190 9.70 12.92 -14.45
CA ARG A 190 8.41 13.10 -15.13
C ARG A 190 7.26 12.47 -14.33
N ALA A 191 7.50 11.30 -13.75
CA ALA A 191 6.54 10.60 -12.92
C ALA A 191 6.14 11.43 -11.69
N LEU A 192 7.12 12.03 -10.97
CA LEU A 192 6.85 12.92 -9.84
C LEU A 192 6.08 14.17 -10.25
N LYS A 193 6.39 14.73 -11.43
CA LYS A 193 5.66 15.89 -11.95
C LYS A 193 4.18 15.57 -12.22
N GLN A 194 3.88 14.36 -12.69
CA GLN A 194 2.49 13.91 -12.88
C GLN A 194 1.81 13.49 -11.57
N LEU A 195 2.56 12.93 -10.63
CA LEU A 195 2.03 12.48 -9.35
C LEU A 195 1.53 13.64 -8.49
N ARG A 196 2.29 14.75 -8.47
CA ARG A 196 2.00 15.90 -7.61
C ARG A 196 0.57 16.42 -7.70
N PRO A 197 0.04 16.81 -8.88
CA PRO A 197 -1.34 17.30 -8.97
C PRO A 197 -2.38 16.26 -8.52
N LEU A 198 -2.14 14.97 -8.77
CA LEU A 198 -3.03 13.89 -8.33
C LEU A 198 -3.11 13.75 -6.81
N ILE A 199 -2.06 14.15 -6.10
CA ILE A 199 -2.02 14.20 -4.64
C ILE A 199 -2.69 15.48 -4.14
N ASP A 200 -2.35 16.64 -4.73
CA ASP A 200 -2.86 17.95 -4.32
C ASP A 200 -4.39 18.05 -4.45
N GLU A 201 -4.98 17.38 -5.45
CA GLU A 201 -6.44 17.29 -5.64
C GLU A 201 -7.16 16.47 -4.54
N ARG A 202 -6.43 15.76 -3.71
CA ARG A 202 -6.98 14.80 -2.73
C ARG A 202 -6.68 15.17 -1.27
N LEU A 203 -5.87 16.20 -1.05
CA LEU A 203 -5.54 16.76 0.25
C LEU A 203 -6.39 17.98 0.56
#